data_a90286a29b0f7997e0968885ec920dd9
#
_entry.id   a90286a29b0f7997e0968885ec920dd9
#
_cell.length_a   1.000
_cell.length_b   1.000
_cell.length_c   1.000
_cell.angle_alpha   90.00
_cell.angle_beta   90.00
_cell.angle_gamma   90.00
#
_symmetry.space_group_name_H-M   'P 1'
#
loop_
_entity.id
_entity.type
_entity.pdbx_description
1 polymer ?
#
loop_
_entity_poly.entity_id
_entity_poly.type
_entity_poly.pdbx_seq_one_letter_code
_entity_poly.pdbx_strand_id
1 'polypeptide(L)'
;PGNAPDWTFAFSTCCRNPAVDNIVNPSSQGFYIEAKLNNQIGQNTSPEFVSEPVRAFCVGRTFNWKQSTVEPDGDSLYYRISHVKAGYGGSCTPTNINYAAGWTYDQPITTSPSQSLTMNPNTGLITFKPASVEIDVMAVTVDEYRYDSTLYVWRKIGEVNRDMQIAIASLCTPQAQAGVQLDYQAPGIYQDPDNGLPTVDYNCLDSTVTLKFKVKLDCSSISPDGTDFRLTKPDGQPLAIESFTANCDAN
;
A
#
# COMPACT_ATOMS: atom_id res chain seq x y z
N PRO A 1 -10.87 23.91 -19.57
CA PRO A 1 -10.50 22.78 -20.39
C PRO A 1 -11.76 22.22 -21.08
N GLY A 2 -11.59 21.72 -22.32
CA GLY A 2 -12.69 21.08 -23.05
C GLY A 2 -13.09 19.74 -22.43
N ASN A 3 -14.22 19.17 -22.90
CA ASN A 3 -14.61 17.80 -22.52
C ASN A 3 -13.81 16.79 -23.35
N ALA A 4 -13.11 15.88 -22.68
CA ALA A 4 -12.38 14.79 -23.31
C ALA A 4 -12.44 13.52 -22.46
N PRO A 5 -12.44 12.34 -23.11
CA PRO A 5 -12.50 11.06 -22.39
C PRO A 5 -11.13 10.61 -21.83
N ASP A 6 -10.06 11.33 -22.14
CA ASP A 6 -8.67 10.83 -22.01
C ASP A 6 -7.67 11.89 -21.54
N TRP A 7 -8.10 12.84 -20.70
CA TRP A 7 -7.15 13.75 -20.06
C TRP A 7 -6.06 12.97 -19.34
N THR A 8 -4.80 13.33 -19.59
CA THR A 8 -3.64 12.74 -18.90
C THR A 8 -2.82 13.85 -18.23
N PHE A 9 -2.62 13.70 -16.95
CA PHE A 9 -1.74 14.52 -16.12
C PHE A 9 -0.54 13.66 -15.76
N ALA A 10 0.66 14.08 -16.15
CA ALA A 10 1.84 13.26 -15.97
C ALA A 10 2.99 14.05 -15.36
N PHE A 11 3.81 13.33 -14.60
CA PHE A 11 5.10 13.80 -14.12
C PHE A 11 6.19 12.83 -14.55
N SER A 12 7.29 13.38 -15.05
CA SER A 12 8.47 12.59 -15.43
C SER A 12 9.76 13.27 -14.97
N THR A 13 10.73 12.46 -14.59
CA THR A 13 12.08 12.92 -14.24
C THR A 13 13.12 11.87 -14.60
N CYS A 14 14.37 12.25 -14.73
CA CYS A 14 15.50 11.33 -14.79
C CYS A 14 16.03 11.13 -13.36
N CYS A 15 16.68 10.13 -12.98
CA CYS A 15 16.83 8.80 -13.53
C CYS A 15 16.62 7.84 -12.36
N ARG A 16 16.39 6.54 -12.61
CA ARG A 16 16.20 5.58 -11.53
C ARG A 16 17.50 5.27 -10.80
N ASN A 17 17.38 4.77 -9.59
CA ASN A 17 18.51 4.30 -8.80
C ASN A 17 19.27 3.20 -9.56
N PRO A 18 20.60 3.33 -9.76
CA PRO A 18 21.39 2.32 -10.45
C PRO A 18 21.45 0.96 -9.75
N ALA A 19 21.10 0.91 -8.46
CA ALA A 19 21.08 -0.32 -7.66
C ALA A 19 19.77 -1.12 -7.82
N VAL A 20 18.86 -0.73 -8.70
CA VAL A 20 17.64 -1.51 -8.99
C VAL A 20 18.00 -2.73 -9.81
N ASP A 21 17.53 -3.91 -9.35
CA ASP A 21 17.91 -5.21 -9.91
C ASP A 21 16.95 -5.69 -11.02
N ASN A 22 15.65 -5.41 -10.88
CA ASN A 22 14.60 -6.04 -11.70
C ASN A 22 14.33 -5.39 -13.06
N ILE A 23 15.06 -4.33 -13.45
CA ILE A 23 14.91 -3.68 -14.75
C ILE A 23 16.24 -3.53 -15.48
N VAL A 24 16.18 -3.44 -16.80
CA VAL A 24 17.38 -3.29 -17.65
C VAL A 24 17.90 -1.86 -17.63
N ASN A 25 19.20 -1.69 -17.31
CA ASN A 25 19.91 -0.39 -17.30
C ASN A 25 19.18 0.71 -16.51
N PRO A 26 18.93 0.50 -15.19
CA PRO A 26 18.10 1.40 -14.39
C PRO A 26 18.57 2.85 -14.39
N SER A 27 19.88 3.10 -14.36
CA SER A 27 20.46 4.46 -14.37
C SER A 27 20.18 5.26 -15.65
N SER A 28 19.77 4.59 -16.74
CA SER A 28 19.37 5.23 -17.99
C SER A 28 17.85 5.29 -18.17
N GLN A 29 17.08 4.74 -17.24
CA GLN A 29 15.62 4.75 -17.28
C GLN A 29 15.07 5.98 -16.55
N GLY A 30 14.11 6.67 -17.18
CA GLY A 30 13.34 7.73 -16.54
C GLY A 30 12.34 7.16 -15.53
N PHE A 31 11.82 8.06 -14.71
CA PHE A 31 10.67 7.84 -13.85
C PHE A 31 9.46 8.53 -14.47
N TYR A 32 8.30 7.89 -14.45
CA TYR A 32 7.07 8.44 -15.01
C TYR A 32 5.86 7.96 -14.22
N ILE A 33 5.03 8.89 -13.79
CA ILE A 33 3.72 8.62 -13.20
C ILE A 33 2.65 9.44 -13.91
N GLU A 34 1.42 8.94 -13.90
CA GLU A 34 0.28 9.61 -14.54
C GLU A 34 -1.02 9.43 -13.77
N ALA A 35 -1.91 10.40 -13.93
CA ALA A 35 -3.32 10.28 -13.63
C ALA A 35 -4.13 10.56 -14.89
N LYS A 36 -5.20 9.79 -15.11
CA LYS A 36 -6.11 9.97 -16.24
C LYS A 36 -7.50 10.31 -15.77
N LEU A 37 -8.19 11.13 -16.54
CA LEU A 37 -9.53 11.60 -16.25
C LEU A 37 -10.38 11.60 -17.52
N ASN A 38 -11.57 11.01 -17.41
CA ASN A 38 -12.65 11.15 -18.37
C ASN A 38 -13.69 12.15 -17.82
N ASN A 39 -13.56 13.43 -18.18
CA ASN A 39 -14.47 14.45 -17.69
C ASN A 39 -15.79 14.57 -18.49
N GLN A 40 -16.04 13.67 -19.45
CA GLN A 40 -17.32 13.55 -20.13
C GLN A 40 -18.38 12.84 -19.29
N ILE A 41 -17.95 12.04 -18.29
CA ILE A 41 -18.84 11.28 -17.42
C ILE A 41 -19.37 12.15 -16.27
N GLY A 42 -18.63 13.19 -15.88
CA GLY A 42 -18.99 14.09 -14.79
C GLY A 42 -17.78 14.72 -14.11
N GLN A 43 -18.04 15.43 -13.01
CA GLN A 43 -16.97 15.89 -12.13
C GLN A 43 -16.39 14.71 -11.37
N ASN A 44 -15.09 14.76 -11.10
CA ASN A 44 -14.37 13.69 -10.42
C ASN A 44 -13.19 14.25 -9.62
N THR A 45 -13.01 13.69 -8.43
CA THR A 45 -11.83 13.89 -7.59
C THR A 45 -11.06 12.58 -7.59
N SER A 46 -9.88 12.56 -8.18
CA SER A 46 -9.09 11.33 -8.31
C SER A 46 -8.78 10.68 -6.96
N PRO A 47 -8.70 9.34 -6.89
CA PRO A 47 -8.27 8.63 -5.70
C PRO A 47 -6.90 9.07 -5.22
N GLU A 48 -6.73 9.17 -3.91
CA GLU A 48 -5.46 9.54 -3.27
C GLU A 48 -4.88 8.34 -2.51
N PHE A 49 -3.61 8.01 -2.77
CA PHE A 49 -2.88 7.02 -1.98
C PHE A 49 -2.50 7.63 -0.62
N VAL A 50 -2.97 7.03 0.45
CA VAL A 50 -2.69 7.47 1.84
C VAL A 50 -1.62 6.63 2.52
N SER A 51 -1.20 5.51 1.93
CA SER A 51 -0.10 4.68 2.43
C SER A 51 1.25 5.14 1.87
N GLU A 52 2.31 5.00 2.67
CA GLU A 52 3.68 5.32 2.24
C GLU A 52 4.11 4.46 1.04
N PRO A 53 4.76 5.07 0.01
CA PRO A 53 5.17 4.38 -1.21
C PRO A 53 6.43 3.54 -1.04
N VAL A 54 7.22 3.79 -0.01
CA VAL A 54 8.52 3.15 0.20
C VAL A 54 8.46 2.26 1.42
N ARG A 55 8.73 0.97 1.23
CA ARG A 55 8.87 0.02 2.34
C ARG A 55 10.09 -0.85 2.16
N ALA A 56 10.72 -1.17 3.28
CA ALA A 56 11.73 -2.21 3.37
C ALA A 56 11.07 -3.52 3.82
N PHE A 57 11.40 -4.60 3.15
CA PHE A 57 10.92 -5.94 3.46
C PHE A 57 12.07 -6.87 3.80
N CYS A 58 11.75 -8.04 4.33
CA CYS A 58 12.73 -9.03 4.76
C CYS A 58 12.59 -10.33 4.01
N VAL A 59 13.71 -10.91 3.58
CA VAL A 59 13.74 -12.24 3.00
C VAL A 59 13.08 -13.26 3.93
N GLY A 60 12.30 -14.16 3.35
CA GLY A 60 11.73 -15.32 4.04
C GLY A 60 10.50 -15.05 4.88
N ARG A 61 9.97 -13.82 4.91
CA ARG A 61 8.74 -13.47 5.61
C ARG A 61 7.60 -13.21 4.64
N THR A 62 6.40 -13.60 5.04
CA THR A 62 5.20 -13.23 4.30
C THR A 62 4.76 -11.82 4.76
N PHE A 63 4.51 -10.96 3.78
CA PHE A 63 4.00 -9.63 3.99
C PHE A 63 2.61 -9.47 3.38
N ASN A 64 1.80 -8.68 4.09
CA ASN A 64 0.52 -8.17 3.63
C ASN A 64 0.65 -6.64 3.55
N TRP A 65 0.74 -6.13 2.33
CA TRP A 65 0.98 -4.72 2.06
C TRP A 65 -0.19 -4.11 1.32
N LYS A 66 -1.00 -3.33 2.03
CA LYS A 66 -2.18 -2.69 1.46
C LYS A 66 -1.80 -1.38 0.78
N GLN A 67 -2.28 -1.21 -0.45
CA GLN A 67 -2.21 0.04 -1.21
C GLN A 67 -3.44 0.87 -0.87
N SER A 68 -3.46 1.46 0.34
CA SER A 68 -4.62 2.22 0.82
C SER A 68 -4.83 3.46 -0.02
N THR A 69 -6.06 3.64 -0.51
CA THR A 69 -6.51 4.84 -1.20
C THR A 69 -7.80 5.35 -0.59
N VAL A 70 -7.98 6.67 -0.60
CA VAL A 70 -9.24 7.35 -0.30
C VAL A 70 -9.85 7.81 -1.61
N GLU A 71 -11.14 7.54 -1.80
CA GLU A 71 -11.92 7.95 -2.95
C GLU A 71 -13.06 8.85 -2.47
N PRO A 72 -13.03 10.18 -2.82
CA PRO A 72 -13.95 11.16 -2.21
C PRO A 72 -15.37 11.16 -2.79
N ASP A 73 -15.54 10.70 -4.02
CA ASP A 73 -16.81 10.83 -4.76
C ASP A 73 -17.73 9.59 -4.64
N GLY A 74 -17.26 8.51 -3.97
CA GLY A 74 -17.98 7.25 -3.79
C GLY A 74 -17.88 6.31 -4.98
N ASP A 75 -16.88 6.48 -5.82
CA ASP A 75 -16.62 5.62 -6.97
C ASP A 75 -15.97 4.29 -6.58
N SER A 76 -16.15 3.28 -7.41
CA SER A 76 -15.57 1.96 -7.19
C SER A 76 -14.14 1.89 -7.69
N LEU A 77 -13.24 1.36 -6.86
CA LEU A 77 -11.83 1.23 -7.17
C LEU A 77 -11.47 -0.21 -7.54
N TYR A 78 -10.60 -0.34 -8.54
CA TYR A 78 -10.02 -1.59 -8.98
C TYR A 78 -8.50 -1.48 -9.05
N TYR A 79 -7.79 -2.29 -8.26
CA TYR A 79 -6.34 -2.25 -8.14
C TYR A 79 -5.69 -3.30 -9.04
N ARG A 80 -4.60 -2.92 -9.69
CA ARG A 80 -3.78 -3.84 -10.48
C ARG A 80 -2.30 -3.50 -10.41
N ILE A 81 -1.46 -4.51 -10.45
CA ILE A 81 -0.04 -4.32 -10.70
C ILE A 81 0.11 -3.92 -12.18
N SER A 82 0.96 -2.96 -12.45
CA SER A 82 1.13 -2.41 -13.79
C SER A 82 2.61 -2.27 -14.16
N HIS A 83 2.87 -2.04 -15.43
CA HIS A 83 4.23 -1.76 -15.88
C HIS A 83 4.77 -0.48 -15.25
N VAL A 84 6.01 -0.52 -14.77
CA VAL A 84 6.77 0.71 -14.54
C VAL A 84 7.05 1.37 -15.88
N LYS A 85 6.99 2.69 -15.91
CA LYS A 85 7.10 3.48 -17.14
C LYS A 85 8.30 4.40 -17.09
N ALA A 86 8.87 4.64 -18.27
CA ALA A 86 9.84 5.70 -18.50
C ALA A 86 9.21 6.82 -19.32
N GLY A 87 9.44 8.05 -18.89
CA GLY A 87 9.17 9.25 -19.67
C GLY A 87 10.40 10.14 -19.61
N TYR A 88 10.69 10.85 -20.68
CA TYR A 88 11.81 11.75 -20.75
C TYR A 88 11.45 13.03 -21.50
N GLY A 89 12.00 14.16 -21.05
CA GLY A 89 11.96 15.42 -21.77
C GLY A 89 10.57 16.04 -21.98
N GLY A 90 9.61 15.79 -21.06
CA GLY A 90 8.27 16.35 -21.18
C GLY A 90 7.37 15.64 -22.17
N SER A 91 7.77 14.46 -22.67
CA SER A 91 6.93 13.63 -23.51
C SER A 91 5.74 13.09 -22.71
N CYS A 92 4.52 13.32 -23.20
CA CYS A 92 3.30 12.72 -22.67
C CYS A 92 3.07 11.28 -23.14
N THR A 93 4.03 10.69 -23.84
CA THR A 93 3.97 9.30 -24.36
C THR A 93 5.02 8.46 -23.64
N PRO A 94 4.67 7.84 -22.48
CA PRO A 94 5.59 6.97 -21.78
C PRO A 94 5.80 5.66 -22.52
N THR A 95 6.95 5.03 -22.25
CA THR A 95 7.23 3.66 -22.68
C THR A 95 7.28 2.73 -21.49
N ASN A 96 6.85 1.49 -21.65
CA ASN A 96 7.05 0.47 -20.63
C ASN A 96 8.54 0.13 -20.54
N ILE A 97 9.05 0.04 -19.31
CA ILE A 97 10.44 -0.37 -19.08
C ILE A 97 10.55 -1.89 -19.25
N ASN A 98 11.65 -2.35 -19.85
CA ASN A 98 11.96 -3.76 -19.96
C ASN A 98 12.48 -4.30 -18.62
N TYR A 99 11.87 -5.36 -18.13
CA TYR A 99 12.34 -6.08 -16.96
C TYR A 99 13.58 -6.93 -17.31
N ALA A 100 14.45 -7.10 -16.35
CA ALA A 100 15.59 -8.00 -16.45
C ALA A 100 15.12 -9.48 -16.46
N ALA A 101 15.98 -10.38 -16.89
CA ALA A 101 15.63 -11.81 -16.98
C ALA A 101 15.21 -12.37 -15.62
N GLY A 102 14.05 -13.00 -15.57
CA GLY A 102 13.48 -13.57 -14.34
C GLY A 102 12.38 -12.73 -13.70
N TRP A 103 12.22 -11.48 -14.08
CA TRP A 103 11.16 -10.60 -13.59
C TRP A 103 10.18 -10.20 -14.69
N THR A 104 8.96 -9.92 -14.27
CA THR A 104 7.89 -9.39 -15.10
C THR A 104 7.17 -8.26 -14.38
N TYR A 105 6.34 -7.49 -15.07
CA TYR A 105 5.62 -6.39 -14.42
C TYR A 105 4.67 -6.86 -13.30
N ASP A 106 4.10 -8.06 -13.43
CA ASP A 106 3.18 -8.69 -12.48
C ASP A 106 3.88 -9.57 -11.43
N GLN A 107 5.16 -9.92 -11.66
CA GLN A 107 6.05 -10.58 -10.70
C GLN A 107 7.38 -9.80 -10.61
N PRO A 108 7.35 -8.57 -10.08
CA PRO A 108 8.52 -7.68 -10.07
C PRO A 108 9.49 -7.98 -8.91
N ILE A 109 9.18 -8.92 -8.04
CA ILE A 109 9.95 -9.32 -6.86
C ILE A 109 10.25 -10.81 -6.95
N THR A 110 11.48 -11.21 -6.61
CA THR A 110 11.82 -12.64 -6.45
C THR A 110 11.12 -13.18 -5.20
N THR A 111 10.17 -14.07 -5.40
CA THR A 111 9.33 -14.62 -4.33
C THR A 111 9.57 -16.10 -4.07
N SER A 112 9.25 -16.53 -2.86
CA SER A 112 9.25 -17.95 -2.51
C SER A 112 8.20 -18.71 -3.33
N PRO A 113 8.49 -19.93 -3.81
CA PRO A 113 7.51 -20.78 -4.48
C PRO A 113 6.23 -21.05 -3.66
N SER A 114 6.35 -20.96 -2.33
CA SER A 114 5.20 -21.16 -1.42
C SER A 114 4.26 -19.95 -1.34
N GLN A 115 4.71 -18.75 -1.76
CA GLN A 115 3.94 -17.52 -1.72
C GLN A 115 4.48 -16.53 -2.77
N SER A 116 3.99 -16.65 -3.98
CA SER A 116 4.21 -15.66 -5.05
C SER A 116 3.48 -14.34 -4.73
N LEU A 117 3.87 -13.30 -5.44
CA LEU A 117 3.22 -12.01 -5.31
C LEU A 117 1.80 -12.07 -5.90
N THR A 118 0.83 -11.67 -5.10
CA THR A 118 -0.57 -11.57 -5.49
C THR A 118 -1.16 -10.24 -5.04
N MET A 119 -2.12 -9.72 -5.78
CA MET A 119 -2.87 -8.52 -5.41
C MET A 119 -4.37 -8.82 -5.41
N ASN A 120 -5.04 -8.42 -4.36
CA ASN A 120 -6.49 -8.41 -4.33
C ASN A 120 -7.00 -7.15 -5.07
N PRO A 121 -7.72 -7.30 -6.19
CA PRO A 121 -8.10 -6.15 -7.02
C PRO A 121 -9.14 -5.23 -6.37
N ASN A 122 -9.88 -5.71 -5.39
CA ASN A 122 -10.93 -4.92 -4.73
C ASN A 122 -10.42 -4.17 -3.49
N THR A 123 -9.32 -4.63 -2.89
CA THR A 123 -8.81 -4.07 -1.62
C THR A 123 -7.44 -3.44 -1.74
N GLY A 124 -6.73 -3.68 -2.85
CA GLY A 124 -5.34 -3.26 -3.02
C GLY A 124 -4.34 -3.99 -2.12
N LEU A 125 -4.74 -5.10 -1.49
CA LEU A 125 -3.86 -5.88 -0.64
C LEU A 125 -2.89 -6.71 -1.49
N ILE A 126 -1.60 -6.43 -1.36
CA ILE A 126 -0.51 -7.20 -1.97
C ILE A 126 0.00 -8.18 -0.92
N THR A 127 0.05 -9.47 -1.27
CA THR A 127 0.61 -10.51 -0.41
C THR A 127 1.78 -11.17 -1.15
N PHE A 128 2.93 -11.31 -0.49
CA PHE A 128 4.13 -11.93 -1.06
C PHE A 128 5.11 -12.36 0.02
N LYS A 129 6.04 -13.24 -0.35
CA LYS A 129 7.14 -13.68 0.51
C LYS A 129 8.45 -13.55 -0.28
N PRO A 130 9.27 -12.52 -0.03
CA PRO A 130 10.54 -12.33 -0.71
C PRO A 130 11.49 -13.51 -0.48
N ALA A 131 12.21 -13.92 -1.52
CA ALA A 131 13.20 -15.01 -1.46
C ALA A 131 14.63 -14.53 -1.63
N SER A 132 14.85 -13.29 -2.07
CA SER A 132 16.16 -12.73 -2.39
C SER A 132 16.35 -11.35 -1.76
N VAL A 133 17.61 -10.98 -1.53
CA VAL A 133 17.99 -9.60 -1.20
C VAL A 133 18.11 -8.85 -2.50
N GLU A 134 17.29 -7.82 -2.70
CA GLU A 134 17.22 -7.08 -3.96
C GLU A 134 16.61 -5.69 -3.74
N ILE A 135 16.83 -4.80 -4.69
CA ILE A 135 16.17 -3.50 -4.79
C ILE A 135 15.39 -3.50 -6.09
N ASP A 136 14.09 -3.44 -5.99
CA ASP A 136 13.19 -3.57 -7.13
C ASP A 136 12.32 -2.34 -7.33
N VAL A 137 11.75 -2.22 -8.52
CA VAL A 137 10.69 -1.26 -8.80
C VAL A 137 9.40 -2.00 -9.15
N MET A 138 8.29 -1.43 -8.71
CA MET A 138 6.95 -1.94 -8.95
C MET A 138 5.99 -0.77 -9.15
N ALA A 139 5.02 -0.93 -10.02
CA ALA A 139 3.95 0.05 -10.17
C ALA A 139 2.58 -0.57 -9.87
N VAL A 140 1.73 0.24 -9.26
CA VAL A 140 0.33 -0.06 -8.99
C VAL A 140 -0.52 0.99 -9.66
N THR A 141 -1.55 0.54 -10.34
CA THR A 141 -2.57 1.41 -10.93
C THR A 141 -3.90 1.14 -10.23
N VAL A 142 -4.61 2.21 -9.92
CA VAL A 142 -5.98 2.19 -9.41
C VAL A 142 -6.87 2.74 -10.51
N ASP A 143 -7.73 1.89 -11.04
CA ASP A 143 -8.77 2.26 -11.99
C ASP A 143 -10.04 2.62 -11.20
N GLU A 144 -10.67 3.71 -11.58
CA GLU A 144 -11.82 4.30 -10.93
C GLU A 144 -13.05 4.17 -11.83
N TYR A 145 -14.13 3.63 -11.27
CA TYR A 145 -15.36 3.32 -12.00
C TYR A 145 -16.58 3.93 -11.32
N ARG A 146 -17.37 4.63 -12.13
CA ARG A 146 -18.69 5.17 -11.74
C ARG A 146 -19.80 4.39 -12.38
N TYR A 147 -20.84 4.06 -11.59
CA TYR A 147 -22.02 3.41 -12.12
C TYR A 147 -22.93 4.44 -12.83
N ASP A 148 -23.16 4.21 -14.10
CA ASP A 148 -24.11 4.98 -14.90
C ASP A 148 -25.52 4.35 -14.76
N SER A 149 -26.35 4.95 -13.93
CA SER A 149 -27.70 4.43 -13.66
C SER A 149 -28.66 4.57 -14.85
N THR A 150 -28.34 5.39 -15.85
CA THR A 150 -29.14 5.56 -17.06
C THR A 150 -28.88 4.43 -18.05
N LEU A 151 -27.61 4.04 -18.16
CA LEU A 151 -27.18 3.00 -19.10
C LEU A 151 -27.03 1.62 -18.42
N TYR A 152 -27.13 1.56 -17.08
CA TYR A 152 -26.94 0.36 -16.27
C TYR A 152 -25.57 -0.31 -16.47
N VAL A 153 -24.51 0.50 -16.61
CA VAL A 153 -23.13 0.03 -16.83
C VAL A 153 -22.13 0.75 -15.94
N TRP A 154 -21.05 0.07 -15.61
CA TRP A 154 -19.88 0.69 -14.99
C TRP A 154 -19.02 1.35 -16.07
N ARG A 155 -18.68 2.60 -15.85
CA ARG A 155 -17.84 3.38 -16.77
C ARG A 155 -16.56 3.82 -16.06
N LYS A 156 -15.44 3.59 -16.69
CA LYS A 156 -14.15 4.09 -16.17
C LYS A 156 -14.13 5.61 -16.27
N ILE A 157 -13.99 6.27 -15.12
CA ILE A 157 -13.95 7.73 -15.02
C ILE A 157 -12.53 8.25 -14.82
N GLY A 158 -11.67 7.48 -14.16
CA GLY A 158 -10.32 7.89 -13.84
C GLY A 158 -9.35 6.71 -13.71
N GLU A 159 -8.09 7.06 -13.56
CA GLU A 159 -7.01 6.13 -13.24
C GLU A 159 -5.88 6.94 -12.58
N VAL A 160 -5.30 6.41 -11.53
CA VAL A 160 -4.08 6.94 -10.93
C VAL A 160 -3.04 5.84 -10.82
N ASN A 161 -1.79 6.20 -11.04
CA ASN A 161 -0.71 5.23 -10.96
C ASN A 161 0.34 5.67 -9.93
N ARG A 162 0.92 4.69 -9.25
CA ARG A 162 2.01 4.85 -8.29
C ARG A 162 3.16 3.96 -8.72
N ASP A 163 4.34 4.54 -8.79
CA ASP A 163 5.60 3.83 -9.05
C ASP A 163 6.45 3.85 -7.76
N MET A 164 6.96 2.70 -7.35
CA MET A 164 7.60 2.51 -6.04
C MET A 164 8.91 1.77 -6.19
N GLN A 165 9.89 2.16 -5.37
CA GLN A 165 11.11 1.38 -5.16
C GLN A 165 10.96 0.57 -3.86
N ILE A 166 11.29 -0.70 -3.93
CA ILE A 166 11.19 -1.66 -2.83
C ILE A 166 12.59 -2.14 -2.49
N ALA A 167 12.95 -2.14 -1.21
CA ALA A 167 14.20 -2.70 -0.72
C ALA A 167 13.92 -3.98 0.07
N ILE A 168 14.58 -5.06 -0.29
CA ILE A 168 14.51 -6.34 0.41
C ILE A 168 15.85 -6.65 1.04
N ALA A 169 15.87 -6.78 2.38
CA ALA A 169 17.07 -6.99 3.17
C ALA A 169 17.15 -8.43 3.71
N SER A 170 18.38 -8.92 3.91
CA SER A 170 18.61 -10.23 4.53
C SER A 170 18.38 -10.22 6.04
N LEU A 171 18.67 -9.10 6.68
CA LEU A 171 18.60 -8.92 8.12
C LEU A 171 17.51 -7.92 8.45
N CYS A 172 16.37 -8.45 8.86
CA CYS A 172 15.53 -7.69 9.76
C CYS A 172 16.10 -7.93 11.15
N THR A 173 16.68 -6.90 11.75
CA THR A 173 17.13 -7.00 13.13
C THR A 173 16.02 -7.58 14.01
N PRO A 174 16.35 -8.32 15.09
CA PRO A 174 15.32 -8.83 16.00
C PRO A 174 14.36 -7.78 16.55
N GLN A 175 14.72 -6.50 16.50
CA GLN A 175 13.82 -5.39 16.86
C GLN A 175 12.72 -5.13 15.81
N ALA A 176 12.97 -5.40 14.51
CA ALA A 176 11.91 -5.45 13.51
C ALA A 176 11.19 -6.82 13.51
N GLN A 177 11.72 -7.80 14.25
CA GLN A 177 11.20 -9.17 14.38
C GLN A 177 10.55 -9.47 15.72
N ALA A 178 10.89 -8.78 16.78
CA ALA A 178 10.05 -8.75 17.95
C ALA A 178 8.77 -8.08 17.46
N GLY A 179 7.79 -8.90 17.11
CA GLY A 179 6.46 -8.40 16.79
C GLY A 179 6.14 -7.37 17.85
N VAL A 180 5.56 -6.26 17.45
CA VAL A 180 5.14 -5.19 18.34
C VAL A 180 4.51 -5.84 19.56
N GLN A 181 5.27 -5.92 20.65
CA GLN A 181 4.79 -6.54 21.87
C GLN A 181 4.11 -5.48 22.70
N LEU A 182 2.85 -5.71 22.98
CA LEU A 182 2.13 -4.92 23.97
C LEU A 182 2.82 -5.03 25.33
N ASP A 183 2.83 -3.94 26.05
CA ASP A 183 3.32 -3.92 27.42
C ASP A 183 2.22 -4.40 28.36
N TYR A 184 2.21 -5.71 28.62
CA TYR A 184 1.26 -6.33 29.56
C TYR A 184 1.48 -5.92 31.02
N GLN A 185 2.50 -5.10 31.33
CA GLN A 185 2.66 -4.46 32.62
C GLN A 185 1.86 -3.15 32.71
N ALA A 186 1.37 -2.64 31.58
CA ALA A 186 0.52 -1.46 31.58
C ALA A 186 -0.88 -1.81 32.14
N PRO A 187 -1.50 -0.93 32.92
CA PRO A 187 -2.83 -1.17 33.49
C PRO A 187 -3.86 -1.46 32.41
N GLY A 188 -4.68 -2.48 32.60
CA GLY A 188 -5.78 -2.85 31.71
C GLY A 188 -5.35 -3.58 30.43
N ILE A 189 -4.09 -3.94 30.26
CA ILE A 189 -3.61 -4.74 29.13
C ILE A 189 -3.10 -6.08 29.68
N TYR A 190 -3.64 -7.19 29.16
CA TYR A 190 -3.21 -8.54 29.54
C TYR A 190 -3.30 -9.50 28.36
N GLN A 191 -2.70 -10.65 28.52
CA GLN A 191 -2.85 -11.74 27.56
C GLN A 191 -3.96 -12.67 28.07
N ASP A 192 -4.97 -12.89 27.25
CA ASP A 192 -6.06 -13.81 27.58
C ASP A 192 -5.49 -15.22 27.80
N PRO A 193 -5.71 -15.82 28.98
CA PRO A 193 -5.15 -17.13 29.29
C PRO A 193 -5.74 -18.28 28.47
N ASP A 194 -6.93 -18.09 27.91
CA ASP A 194 -7.63 -19.14 27.16
C ASP A 194 -7.21 -19.23 25.69
N ASN A 195 -6.93 -18.08 25.07
CA ASN A 195 -6.62 -18.02 23.63
C ASN A 195 -5.27 -17.35 23.31
N GLY A 196 -4.59 -16.78 24.30
CA GLY A 196 -3.30 -16.12 24.15
C GLY A 196 -3.35 -14.77 23.43
N LEU A 197 -4.53 -14.23 23.14
CA LEU A 197 -4.68 -12.97 22.44
C LEU A 197 -4.48 -11.77 23.38
N PRO A 198 -3.94 -10.66 22.89
CA PRO A 198 -3.90 -9.41 23.62
C PRO A 198 -5.31 -8.93 23.92
N THR A 199 -5.58 -8.70 25.20
CA THR A 199 -6.87 -8.25 25.69
C THR A 199 -6.72 -6.94 26.46
N VAL A 200 -7.68 -6.06 26.30
CA VAL A 200 -7.72 -4.76 26.97
C VAL A 200 -9.01 -4.66 27.75
N ASP A 201 -8.90 -4.33 29.06
CA ASP A 201 -10.07 -3.98 29.85
C ASP A 201 -10.68 -2.68 29.34
N TYR A 202 -11.94 -2.74 28.96
CA TYR A 202 -12.69 -1.63 28.43
C TYR A 202 -13.95 -1.38 29.26
N ASN A 203 -14.05 -0.18 29.81
CA ASN A 203 -15.25 0.25 30.52
C ASN A 203 -16.23 0.87 29.51
N CYS A 204 -17.53 0.57 29.63
CA CYS A 204 -18.57 1.11 28.76
C CYS A 204 -18.70 2.66 28.78
N LEU A 205 -18.03 3.31 29.73
CA LEU A 205 -17.96 4.78 29.82
C LEU A 205 -16.72 5.37 29.15
N ASP A 206 -15.75 4.54 28.77
CA ASP A 206 -14.52 4.96 28.10
C ASP A 206 -14.76 5.03 26.59
N SER A 207 -14.38 6.14 25.98
CA SER A 207 -14.43 6.32 24.52
C SER A 207 -13.09 6.02 23.85
N THR A 208 -12.03 5.77 24.63
CA THR A 208 -10.67 5.57 24.12
C THR A 208 -10.01 4.35 24.75
N VAL A 209 -9.28 3.61 23.93
CA VAL A 209 -8.40 2.52 24.35
C VAL A 209 -6.96 2.96 24.10
N THR A 210 -6.12 2.90 25.15
CA THR A 210 -4.70 3.23 25.04
C THR A 210 -3.87 1.94 25.04
N LEU A 211 -3.13 1.71 23.97
CA LEU A 211 -2.20 0.60 23.88
C LEU A 211 -0.78 1.08 24.17
N LYS A 212 -0.06 0.41 25.05
CA LYS A 212 1.36 0.62 25.31
C LYS A 212 2.18 -0.54 24.74
N PHE A 213 3.33 -0.21 24.20
CA PHE A 213 4.24 -1.16 23.60
C PHE A 213 5.58 -1.16 24.32
N LYS A 214 6.20 -2.33 24.44
CA LYS A 214 7.52 -2.50 25.10
C LYS A 214 8.67 -1.85 24.33
N VAL A 215 8.46 -1.60 23.04
CA VAL A 215 9.46 -1.01 22.14
C VAL A 215 8.87 0.24 21.49
N LYS A 216 9.73 1.20 21.23
CA LYS A 216 9.34 2.41 20.50
C LYS A 216 8.86 2.02 19.11
N LEU A 217 7.66 2.44 18.74
CA LEU A 217 7.12 2.24 17.42
C LEU A 217 7.63 3.32 16.48
N ASP A 218 7.89 2.94 15.25
CA ASP A 218 8.05 3.91 14.18
C ASP A 218 6.66 4.38 13.73
N CYS A 219 6.30 5.61 14.04
CA CYS A 219 5.02 6.19 13.68
C CYS A 219 4.77 6.19 12.17
N SER A 220 5.81 6.27 11.36
CA SER A 220 5.69 6.22 9.89
C SER A 220 5.24 4.84 9.39
N SER A 221 5.37 3.81 10.23
CA SER A 221 4.92 2.45 9.92
C SER A 221 3.47 2.18 10.29
N ILE A 222 2.81 3.09 10.98
CA ILE A 222 1.43 2.95 11.43
C ILE A 222 0.50 3.70 10.48
N SER A 223 -0.52 3.01 9.98
CA SER A 223 -1.52 3.62 9.11
C SER A 223 -2.30 4.70 9.86
N PRO A 224 -2.45 5.92 9.29
CA PRO A 224 -3.10 7.04 9.97
C PRO A 224 -4.58 6.78 10.35
N ASP A 225 -5.22 5.85 9.67
CA ASP A 225 -6.60 5.42 9.89
C ASP A 225 -6.76 4.29 10.91
N GLY A 226 -5.65 3.83 11.54
CA GLY A 226 -5.67 2.77 12.51
C GLY A 226 -5.95 1.37 11.95
N THR A 227 -5.95 1.18 10.64
CA THR A 227 -6.23 -0.13 9.99
C THR A 227 -5.21 -1.23 10.28
N ASP A 228 -4.05 -0.87 10.87
CA ASP A 228 -3.08 -1.84 11.39
C ASP A 228 -3.57 -2.54 12.65
N PHE A 229 -4.61 -2.01 13.28
CA PHE A 229 -5.19 -2.55 14.50
C PHE A 229 -6.58 -3.10 14.22
N ARG A 230 -6.90 -4.22 14.85
CA ARG A 230 -8.23 -4.79 14.84
C ARG A 230 -8.68 -5.00 16.27
N LEU A 231 -9.78 -4.37 16.62
CA LEU A 231 -10.46 -4.61 17.90
C LEU A 231 -11.66 -5.52 17.67
N THR A 232 -11.84 -6.48 18.55
CA THR A 232 -13.01 -7.36 18.55
C THR A 232 -13.61 -7.42 19.94
N LYS A 233 -14.92 -7.52 20.00
CA LYS A 233 -15.65 -7.82 21.23
C LYS A 233 -15.40 -9.27 21.67
N PRO A 234 -15.72 -9.64 22.92
CA PRO A 234 -15.63 -11.03 23.38
C PRO A 234 -16.45 -12.02 22.55
N ASP A 235 -17.52 -11.56 21.90
CA ASP A 235 -18.35 -12.36 20.99
C ASP A 235 -17.77 -12.48 19.56
N GLY A 236 -16.56 -11.93 19.32
CA GLY A 236 -15.87 -11.96 18.03
C GLY A 236 -16.32 -10.89 17.03
N GLN A 237 -17.29 -10.05 17.37
CA GLN A 237 -17.73 -8.96 16.49
C GLN A 237 -16.69 -7.85 16.42
N PRO A 238 -16.40 -7.30 15.22
CA PRO A 238 -15.45 -6.21 15.09
C PRO A 238 -15.99 -4.93 15.74
N LEU A 239 -15.08 -4.18 16.37
CA LEU A 239 -15.31 -2.80 16.79
C LEU A 239 -14.70 -1.86 15.76
N ALA A 240 -15.46 -0.87 15.35
CA ALA A 240 -14.94 0.19 14.48
C ALA A 240 -13.97 1.10 15.27
N ILE A 241 -12.84 1.42 14.66
CA ILE A 241 -11.92 2.45 15.18
C ILE A 241 -12.32 3.75 14.49
N GLU A 242 -12.89 4.70 15.24
CA GLU A 242 -13.36 5.97 14.69
C GLU A 242 -12.22 6.98 14.51
N SER A 243 -11.22 6.91 15.37
CA SER A 243 -10.03 7.75 15.28
C SER A 243 -8.83 7.05 15.90
N PHE A 244 -7.65 7.42 15.45
CA PHE A 244 -6.39 6.88 15.92
C PHE A 244 -5.38 8.01 16.17
N THR A 245 -4.67 7.95 17.28
CA THR A 245 -3.56 8.86 17.59
C THR A 245 -2.38 8.05 18.10
N ALA A 246 -1.23 8.16 17.43
CA ALA A 246 0.02 7.55 17.88
C ALA A 246 0.91 8.60 18.57
N ASN A 247 1.44 8.25 19.75
CA ASN A 247 2.49 9.01 20.41
C ASN A 247 3.78 8.18 20.40
N CYS A 248 4.62 8.44 19.42
CA CYS A 248 5.87 7.70 19.19
C CYS A 248 7.08 8.31 19.89
N ASP A 249 6.94 9.50 20.47
CA ASP A 249 8.01 10.22 21.18
C ASP A 249 7.99 10.00 22.71
N ALA A 250 6.96 9.34 23.23
CA ALA A 250 6.88 9.02 24.65
C ALA A 250 7.87 7.90 25.00
N ASN A 251 8.80 8.23 25.90
CA ASN A 251 9.70 7.27 26.55
C ASN A 251 8.91 6.34 27.49
#